data_8dfcef8f33b7724de55fcd58fd927fae
#
_entry.id   8dfcef8f33b7724de55fcd58fd927fae
#
_cell.length_a   1.000
_cell.length_b   1.000
_cell.length_c   1.000
_cell.angle_alpha   90.00
_cell.angle_beta   90.00
_cell.angle_gamma   90.00
#
_symmetry.space_group_name_H-M   'P 1'
#
loop_
_entity.id
_entity.type
_entity.pdbx_description
1 polymer ?
#
loop_
_entity_poly.entity_id
_entity_poly.type
_entity_poly.pdbx_seq_one_letter_code
_entity_poly.pdbx_strand_id
1 'polypeptide(L)'
;MKTRRIDNYGKINRDKILSFRWDKKNYKGFEGDTLASALLANNIGIVGRSFKYHRPRGIFSSGVEESGALVTIGSKDRRDPNVRATTQELYNGLEASGQNAFPNVNFDLAGINNYLGRFFAAGFYYKTFMGIPPLEWGKGTAIWMFFEKFIRKAAGMGSASGLPDPDTYEHAHDFCDLIVVGSGPAGVAAALEAAEKKLDVILVEQDSLIGGNQLAENDFDNSQIKNQLENLGIKIMTRTTAFGLYDNCVVGLLERVTDHISAPNVNIPRQRFWTIRAKHIIVGAGAIERHIAFNNNDIPGVMTVNASKHYLNRYGVLTGKRIVIATNNDSVYETAHQLSEAGANVTVLDSRTNFEIETNKSFEIRKGYVPYNINGSKKIDSLDISKSETINKSETINCDQVLLSGGWSPAVHLLSHRGVKPKWDYNNACFLPSDTKENITMVGSSRGLWNKNDCIASGIAGTTDALNRLGISKTNYFFPKPGGWKNPIQPLYEVKYKKSRSKSFVDYQHDVTTDDVRLAHREGFISVEHLKRYTTLGMANDQGKMGNIIGLSLMAELLNKEIPEVGTTVFRPPYTPVSIGALSGRNVGKQF
;
A
#
# COMPACT_ATOMS: atom_id res chain seq x y z
N MET A 1 -3.16 14.17 26.64
CA MET A 1 -2.87 12.79 26.20
C MET A 1 -1.36 12.68 25.99
N LYS A 2 -0.74 11.57 26.42
CA LYS A 2 0.69 11.35 26.11
C LYS A 2 0.81 11.17 24.58
N THR A 3 1.61 11.99 23.93
CA THR A 3 1.93 11.85 22.51
C THR A 3 2.83 10.63 22.29
N ARG A 4 2.76 10.01 21.11
CA ARG A 4 3.71 8.97 20.66
C ARG A 4 4.92 9.57 19.93
N ARG A 5 5.06 10.88 19.88
CA ARG A 5 6.22 11.53 19.27
C ARG A 5 7.44 11.42 20.14
N ILE A 6 8.58 11.27 19.50
CA ILE A 6 9.91 11.23 20.10
C ILE A 6 10.70 12.44 19.61
N ASP A 7 11.38 13.13 20.51
CA ASP A 7 11.99 14.44 20.22
C ASP A 7 13.16 14.36 19.22
N ASN A 8 13.96 13.32 19.27
CA ASN A 8 15.18 13.17 18.45
C ASN A 8 14.95 12.50 17.10
N TYR A 9 13.69 12.25 16.71
CA TYR A 9 13.34 11.58 15.46
C TYR A 9 12.37 12.42 14.65
N GLY A 10 12.33 12.17 13.33
CA GLY A 10 11.42 12.84 12.40
C GLY A 10 12.05 14.03 11.68
N LYS A 11 11.59 14.24 10.46
CA LYS A 11 12.05 15.29 9.52
C LYS A 11 10.96 16.34 9.24
N ILE A 12 9.88 16.32 10.04
CA ILE A 12 8.77 17.28 9.94
C ILE A 12 9.12 18.61 10.60
N ASN A 13 8.50 19.68 10.15
CA ASN A 13 8.69 21.01 10.73
C ASN A 13 7.87 21.15 12.03
N ARG A 14 8.51 20.97 13.19
CA ARG A 14 7.87 21.03 14.50
C ARG A 14 7.59 22.45 15.00
N ASP A 15 8.17 23.46 14.38
CA ASP A 15 7.91 24.86 14.73
C ASP A 15 6.55 25.33 14.19
N LYS A 16 6.03 24.64 13.16
CA LYS A 16 4.76 24.97 12.54
C LYS A 16 3.67 23.97 12.93
N ILE A 17 2.92 24.31 13.95
CA ILE A 17 1.80 23.54 14.47
C ILE A 17 0.59 23.70 13.54
N LEU A 18 -0.04 22.58 13.18
CA LEU A 18 -1.28 22.52 12.42
C LEU A 18 -2.40 21.96 13.30
N SER A 19 -3.57 22.61 13.26
CA SER A 19 -4.78 22.13 13.93
C SER A 19 -5.66 21.39 12.93
N PHE A 20 -6.17 20.23 13.30
CA PHE A 20 -7.09 19.46 12.48
C PHE A 20 -8.21 18.83 13.31
N ARG A 21 -9.27 18.40 12.66
CA ARG A 21 -10.45 17.83 13.31
C ARG A 21 -10.63 16.37 12.89
N TRP A 22 -10.70 15.49 13.89
CA TRP A 22 -10.98 14.07 13.68
C TRP A 22 -12.20 13.64 14.49
N ASP A 23 -13.21 13.06 13.83
CA ASP A 23 -14.48 12.66 14.45
C ASP A 23 -15.04 13.74 15.38
N LYS A 24 -15.09 14.99 14.89
CA LYS A 24 -15.58 16.19 15.60
C LYS A 24 -14.71 16.67 16.77
N LYS A 25 -13.56 16.08 17.04
CA LYS A 25 -12.60 16.52 18.07
C LYS A 25 -11.39 17.19 17.43
N ASN A 26 -10.87 18.22 18.09
CA ASN A 26 -9.70 18.95 17.62
C ASN A 26 -8.41 18.27 18.11
N TYR A 27 -7.44 18.18 17.21
CA TYR A 27 -6.12 17.61 17.43
C TYR A 27 -5.05 18.51 16.81
N LYS A 28 -3.80 18.27 17.18
CA LYS A 28 -2.64 18.98 16.65
C LYS A 28 -1.70 18.02 15.94
N GLY A 29 -1.09 18.49 14.87
CA GLY A 29 0.01 17.88 14.15
C GLY A 29 1.00 18.95 13.73
N PHE A 30 1.89 18.64 12.81
CA PHE A 30 2.94 19.55 12.35
C PHE A 30 2.97 19.61 10.83
N GLU A 31 3.57 20.66 10.28
CA GLU A 31 3.82 20.73 8.84
C GLU A 31 4.76 19.60 8.40
N GLY A 32 4.38 18.91 7.34
CA GLY A 32 5.05 17.70 6.84
C GLY A 32 4.44 16.39 7.34
N ASP A 33 3.47 16.44 8.27
CA ASP A 33 2.68 15.25 8.61
C ASP A 33 1.75 14.83 7.49
N THR A 34 1.46 13.54 7.44
CA THR A 34 0.22 13.03 6.83
C THR A 34 -0.88 12.95 7.90
N LEU A 35 -2.13 12.81 7.48
CA LEU A 35 -3.22 12.57 8.42
C LEU A 35 -2.94 11.31 9.26
N ALA A 36 -2.41 10.24 8.65
CA ALA A 36 -2.07 9.00 9.34
C ALA A 36 -1.01 9.21 10.43
N SER A 37 0.10 9.90 10.13
CA SER A 37 1.16 10.17 11.12
C SER A 37 0.65 11.04 12.27
N ALA A 38 -0.19 12.04 11.97
CA ALA A 38 -0.80 12.89 12.99
C ALA A 38 -1.79 12.10 13.88
N LEU A 39 -2.59 11.19 13.32
CA LEU A 39 -3.50 10.31 14.08
C LEU A 39 -2.71 9.39 15.02
N LEU A 40 -1.68 8.71 14.51
CA LEU A 40 -0.80 7.85 15.33
C LEU A 40 -0.11 8.64 16.45
N ALA A 41 0.41 9.83 16.15
CA ALA A 41 1.04 10.71 17.13
C ALA A 41 0.08 11.07 18.27
N ASN A 42 -1.21 11.25 17.97
CA ASN A 42 -2.26 11.54 18.93
C ASN A 42 -2.89 10.28 19.56
N ASN A 43 -2.26 9.11 19.39
CA ASN A 43 -2.70 7.82 19.93
C ASN A 43 -4.09 7.37 19.44
N ILE A 44 -4.45 7.71 18.19
CA ILE A 44 -5.68 7.27 17.56
C ILE A 44 -5.36 5.99 16.78
N GLY A 45 -5.78 4.84 17.32
CA GLY A 45 -5.48 3.53 16.74
C GLY A 45 -6.58 2.99 15.83
N ILE A 46 -7.84 3.42 15.99
CA ILE A 46 -8.97 2.97 15.18
C ILE A 46 -9.36 4.10 14.24
N VAL A 47 -9.28 3.85 12.93
CA VAL A 47 -9.54 4.86 11.90
C VAL A 47 -10.72 4.51 10.99
N GLY A 48 -11.22 3.27 11.06
CA GLY A 48 -12.36 2.82 10.28
C GLY A 48 -12.90 1.49 10.75
N ARG A 49 -13.90 0.98 10.03
CA ARG A 49 -14.46 -0.36 10.19
C ARG A 49 -14.39 -1.12 8.87
N SER A 50 -14.19 -2.44 8.96
CA SER A 50 -14.06 -3.27 7.78
C SER A 50 -15.41 -3.47 7.05
N PHE A 51 -15.34 -3.92 5.80
CA PHE A 51 -16.47 -3.99 4.88
C PHE A 51 -17.56 -4.97 5.33
N LYS A 52 -17.21 -6.27 5.52
CA LYS A 52 -18.19 -7.33 5.82
C LYS A 52 -18.44 -7.49 7.31
N TYR A 53 -17.36 -7.53 8.07
CA TYR A 53 -17.42 -7.92 9.48
C TYR A 53 -17.48 -6.74 10.43
N HIS A 54 -17.33 -5.51 9.95
CA HIS A 54 -17.25 -4.29 10.77
C HIS A 54 -16.21 -4.37 11.90
N ARG A 55 -15.12 -5.10 11.63
CA ARG A 55 -14.00 -5.19 12.57
C ARG A 55 -13.27 -3.85 12.62
N PRO A 56 -12.70 -3.47 13.78
CA PRO A 56 -11.89 -2.26 13.86
C PRO A 56 -10.72 -2.31 12.87
N ARG A 57 -10.44 -1.22 12.19
CA ARG A 57 -9.29 -1.05 11.30
C ARG A 57 -8.38 0.05 11.81
N GLY A 58 -7.07 -0.25 11.86
CA GLY A 58 -6.00 0.69 12.15
C GLY A 58 -5.28 1.13 10.88
N ILE A 59 -4.16 1.84 11.07
CA ILE A 59 -3.23 2.22 10.00
C ILE A 59 -2.25 1.05 9.84
N PHE A 60 -2.20 0.48 8.65
CA PHE A 60 -1.45 -0.74 8.36
C PHE A 60 -0.13 -0.47 7.62
N SER A 61 -0.11 0.54 6.76
CA SER A 61 1.07 0.93 5.97
C SER A 61 1.34 2.44 6.05
N SER A 62 2.28 2.94 5.26
CA SER A 62 2.62 4.37 5.20
C SER A 62 2.43 5.01 3.82
N GLY A 63 2.00 4.25 2.82
CA GLY A 63 1.93 4.68 1.42
C GLY A 63 0.58 4.41 0.75
N VAL A 64 0.61 4.29 -0.58
CA VAL A 64 -0.56 4.04 -1.44
C VAL A 64 -1.11 2.62 -1.33
N GLU A 65 -0.39 1.71 -0.72
CA GLU A 65 -0.79 0.35 -0.43
C GLU A 65 -1.73 0.23 0.78
N GLU A 66 -1.97 1.33 1.51
CA GLU A 66 -2.84 1.35 2.69
C GLU A 66 -4.25 0.86 2.37
N SER A 67 -4.68 -0.14 3.13
CA SER A 67 -5.97 -0.81 2.97
C SER A 67 -6.91 -0.65 4.17
N GLY A 68 -6.39 -0.30 5.35
CA GLY A 68 -7.16 -0.17 6.60
C GLY A 68 -7.60 1.26 6.92
N ALA A 69 -6.79 2.26 6.53
CA ALA A 69 -6.99 3.67 6.89
C ALA A 69 -7.64 4.48 5.75
N LEU A 70 -8.79 4.01 5.26
CA LEU A 70 -9.66 4.78 4.37
C LEU A 70 -10.59 5.64 5.21
N VAL A 71 -10.57 6.95 4.96
CA VAL A 71 -11.28 7.95 5.75
C VAL A 71 -12.08 8.89 4.86
N THR A 72 -13.01 9.61 5.46
CA THR A 72 -13.72 10.71 4.81
C THR A 72 -13.04 12.00 5.18
N ILE A 73 -12.67 12.83 4.21
CA ILE A 73 -12.14 14.19 4.41
C ILE A 73 -13.14 15.23 3.95
N GLY A 74 -13.00 16.44 4.50
CA GLY A 74 -13.90 17.55 4.21
C GLY A 74 -15.31 17.38 4.76
N SER A 75 -16.14 18.35 4.48
CA SER A 75 -17.54 18.40 4.92
C SER A 75 -18.41 19.01 3.84
N LYS A 76 -19.73 18.81 3.92
CA LYS A 76 -20.73 19.33 2.98
C LYS A 76 -20.43 18.91 1.52
N ASP A 77 -20.32 19.87 0.62
CA ASP A 77 -20.04 19.72 -0.82
C ASP A 77 -18.62 19.20 -1.12
N ARG A 78 -17.64 19.52 -0.26
CA ARG A 78 -16.24 19.01 -0.35
C ARG A 78 -16.01 17.70 0.39
N ARG A 79 -17.06 16.98 0.73
CA ARG A 79 -16.94 15.67 1.39
C ARG A 79 -16.44 14.62 0.41
N ASP A 80 -15.23 14.14 0.64
CA ASP A 80 -14.56 13.15 -0.18
C ASP A 80 -14.31 11.85 0.63
N PRO A 81 -15.02 10.75 0.32
CA PRO A 81 -14.84 9.48 1.02
C PRO A 81 -13.71 8.65 0.43
N ASN A 82 -13.31 7.61 1.17
CA ASN A 82 -12.31 6.61 0.77
C ASN A 82 -10.92 7.19 0.46
N VAL A 83 -10.58 8.34 1.06
CA VAL A 83 -9.26 8.93 0.98
C VAL A 83 -8.31 8.16 1.90
N ARG A 84 -7.10 7.83 1.44
CA ARG A 84 -6.09 7.20 2.27
C ARG A 84 -5.47 8.23 3.22
N ALA A 85 -5.57 7.97 4.52
CA ALA A 85 -4.97 8.84 5.53
C ALA A 85 -3.44 8.93 5.40
N THR A 86 -2.81 7.91 4.82
CA THR A 86 -1.35 7.84 4.61
C THR A 86 -0.83 8.74 3.49
N THR A 87 -1.68 9.08 2.52
CA THR A 87 -1.32 9.95 1.39
C THR A 87 -1.93 11.35 1.47
N GLN A 88 -2.80 11.58 2.45
CA GLN A 88 -3.36 12.90 2.73
C GLN A 88 -2.40 13.71 3.57
N GLU A 89 -1.81 14.76 3.00
CA GLU A 89 -0.98 15.71 3.74
C GLU A 89 -1.84 16.50 4.72
N LEU A 90 -1.29 16.74 5.91
CA LEU A 90 -1.96 17.53 6.92
C LEU A 90 -1.87 19.02 6.60
N TYR A 91 -2.99 19.71 6.68
CA TYR A 91 -3.07 21.17 6.59
C TYR A 91 -3.93 21.75 7.70
N ASN A 92 -3.77 23.03 7.98
CA ASN A 92 -4.51 23.68 9.05
C ASN A 92 -6.01 23.73 8.74
N GLY A 93 -6.84 23.23 9.67
CA GLY A 93 -8.29 23.15 9.50
C GLY A 93 -8.78 21.90 8.75
N LEU A 94 -7.92 20.93 8.45
CA LEU A 94 -8.36 19.66 7.84
C LEU A 94 -9.45 19.01 8.71
N GLU A 95 -10.62 18.76 8.12
CA GLU A 95 -11.68 17.95 8.72
C GLU A 95 -11.62 16.53 8.18
N ALA A 96 -11.58 15.55 9.07
CA ALA A 96 -11.58 14.15 8.72
C ALA A 96 -12.41 13.32 9.70
N SER A 97 -12.92 12.19 9.23
CA SER A 97 -13.66 11.23 10.06
C SER A 97 -13.45 9.81 9.59
N GLY A 98 -13.55 8.89 10.54
CA GLY A 98 -13.64 7.46 10.22
C GLY A 98 -14.92 7.14 9.46
N GLN A 99 -14.90 6.05 8.72
CA GLN A 99 -16.04 5.64 7.89
C GLN A 99 -16.44 4.19 8.13
N ASN A 100 -17.58 3.80 7.53
CA ASN A 100 -18.20 2.48 7.65
C ASN A 100 -18.56 2.10 9.09
N ALA A 101 -19.01 3.06 9.90
CA ALA A 101 -19.40 2.84 11.29
C ALA A 101 -20.65 3.64 11.66
N PHE A 102 -21.46 3.10 12.57
CA PHE A 102 -22.61 3.80 13.16
C PHE A 102 -22.74 3.46 14.65
N PRO A 103 -22.78 4.43 15.56
CA PRO A 103 -22.66 5.89 15.34
C PRO A 103 -21.23 6.40 15.09
N ASN A 104 -20.16 5.67 15.44
CA ASN A 104 -18.77 6.05 15.22
C ASN A 104 -17.83 4.84 15.21
N VAL A 105 -16.56 5.04 14.80
CA VAL A 105 -15.58 3.95 14.67
C VAL A 105 -15.20 3.26 15.98
N ASN A 106 -15.34 3.93 17.12
CA ASN A 106 -15.03 3.34 18.42
C ASN A 106 -16.18 2.48 18.98
N PHE A 107 -17.41 2.81 18.59
CA PHE A 107 -18.61 2.04 18.93
C PHE A 107 -19.49 1.91 17.69
N ASP A 108 -19.56 0.70 17.13
CA ASP A 108 -20.27 0.41 15.89
C ASP A 108 -21.30 -0.70 16.12
N LEU A 109 -22.56 -0.38 15.89
CA LEU A 109 -23.67 -1.34 16.06
C LEU A 109 -23.56 -2.49 15.06
N ALA A 110 -23.07 -2.24 13.85
CA ALA A 110 -22.88 -3.27 12.84
C ALA A 110 -21.71 -4.23 13.17
N GLY A 111 -20.94 -3.97 14.21
CA GLY A 111 -19.90 -4.87 14.72
C GLY A 111 -20.42 -6.26 15.12
N ILE A 112 -21.75 -6.44 15.28
CA ILE A 112 -22.40 -7.75 15.44
C ILE A 112 -22.14 -8.69 14.24
N ASN A 113 -21.89 -8.14 13.05
CA ASN A 113 -21.58 -8.91 11.85
C ASN A 113 -20.33 -9.78 12.03
N ASN A 114 -19.41 -9.39 12.91
CA ASN A 114 -18.24 -10.20 13.23
C ASN A 114 -18.62 -11.59 13.81
N TYR A 115 -19.68 -11.67 14.57
CA TYR A 115 -20.19 -12.94 15.14
C TYR A 115 -21.03 -13.72 14.13
N LEU A 116 -21.65 -13.04 13.17
CA LEU A 116 -22.43 -13.62 12.08
C LEU A 116 -21.59 -13.96 10.85
N GLY A 117 -20.27 -13.99 10.98
CA GLY A 117 -19.30 -14.04 9.88
C GLY A 117 -19.52 -15.15 8.86
N ARG A 118 -20.08 -16.32 9.26
CA ARG A 118 -20.37 -17.41 8.33
C ARG A 118 -21.46 -17.09 7.29
N PHE A 119 -22.33 -16.12 7.58
CA PHE A 119 -23.34 -15.64 6.62
C PHE A 119 -22.76 -14.66 5.60
N PHE A 120 -21.55 -14.16 5.84
CA PHE A 120 -20.83 -13.22 4.99
C PHE A 120 -19.59 -13.85 4.33
N ALA A 121 -19.48 -15.17 4.31
CA ALA A 121 -18.41 -15.87 3.57
C ALA A 121 -18.48 -15.54 2.07
N ALA A 122 -17.41 -15.80 1.33
CA ALA A 122 -17.35 -15.55 -0.10
C ALA A 122 -18.60 -16.06 -0.83
N GLY A 123 -19.11 -15.30 -1.79
CA GLY A 123 -20.36 -15.59 -2.49
C GLY A 123 -21.65 -15.40 -1.66
N PHE A 124 -21.58 -14.77 -0.49
CA PHE A 124 -22.73 -14.60 0.40
C PHE A 124 -23.95 -13.95 -0.27
N TYR A 125 -23.75 -13.01 -1.18
CA TYR A 125 -24.83 -12.35 -1.91
C TYR A 125 -25.60 -13.32 -2.82
N TYR A 126 -24.96 -14.33 -3.41
CA TYR A 126 -25.64 -15.37 -4.18
C TYR A 126 -26.39 -16.37 -3.30
N LYS A 127 -25.88 -16.66 -2.09
CA LYS A 127 -26.41 -17.70 -1.21
C LYS A 127 -27.46 -17.18 -0.23
N THR A 128 -27.27 -15.97 0.29
CA THR A 128 -28.06 -15.45 1.41
C THR A 128 -29.18 -14.51 0.96
N PHE A 129 -28.97 -13.77 -0.12
CA PHE A 129 -29.85 -12.65 -0.51
C PHE A 129 -30.61 -12.85 -1.83
N MET A 130 -30.43 -13.98 -2.51
CA MET A 130 -31.13 -14.28 -3.77
C MET A 130 -32.56 -14.82 -3.59
N GLY A 131 -32.96 -15.15 -2.36
CA GLY A 131 -34.27 -15.73 -2.06
C GLY A 131 -34.24 -17.25 -1.91
N ILE A 132 -35.39 -17.84 -1.58
CA ILE A 132 -35.57 -19.28 -1.34
C ILE A 132 -36.55 -19.81 -2.40
N PRO A 133 -36.29 -20.96 -3.05
CA PRO A 133 -37.32 -21.63 -3.88
C PRO A 133 -38.57 -21.95 -3.05
N PRO A 134 -39.78 -21.75 -3.53
CA PRO A 134 -40.22 -21.32 -4.86
C PRO A 134 -40.36 -19.80 -5.06
N LEU A 135 -39.87 -18.96 -4.17
CA LEU A 135 -39.90 -17.50 -4.27
C LEU A 135 -38.98 -16.96 -5.42
N GLU A 136 -38.13 -17.81 -5.98
CA GLU A 136 -37.30 -17.51 -7.12
C GLU A 136 -38.05 -17.33 -8.44
N TRP A 137 -39.27 -17.88 -8.55
CA TRP A 137 -40.02 -17.85 -9.80
C TRP A 137 -40.61 -16.46 -10.08
N GLY A 138 -39.81 -15.69 -10.80
CA GLY A 138 -40.13 -14.33 -11.23
C GLY A 138 -40.06 -13.25 -10.14
N LYS A 139 -39.76 -13.63 -8.90
CA LYS A 139 -39.66 -12.70 -7.75
C LYS A 139 -38.29 -12.66 -7.09
N GLY A 140 -37.37 -13.55 -7.44
CA GLY A 140 -36.01 -13.58 -6.88
C GLY A 140 -35.24 -12.28 -7.12
N THR A 141 -35.42 -11.67 -8.27
CA THR A 141 -34.87 -10.34 -8.59
C THR A 141 -35.44 -9.25 -7.66
N ALA A 142 -36.69 -9.34 -7.22
CA ALA A 142 -37.28 -8.34 -6.32
C ALA A 142 -36.67 -8.42 -4.91
N ILE A 143 -36.43 -9.64 -4.40
CA ILE A 143 -35.77 -9.87 -3.11
C ILE A 143 -34.32 -9.37 -3.17
N TRP A 144 -33.59 -9.74 -4.23
CA TRP A 144 -32.26 -9.22 -4.47
C TRP A 144 -32.24 -7.69 -4.54
N MET A 145 -33.13 -7.07 -5.34
CA MET A 145 -33.20 -5.62 -5.50
C MET A 145 -33.54 -4.89 -4.19
N PHE A 146 -34.22 -5.54 -3.26
CA PHE A 146 -34.43 -5.00 -1.92
C PHE A 146 -33.12 -4.96 -1.11
N PHE A 147 -32.40 -6.07 -1.06
CA PHE A 147 -31.14 -6.15 -0.30
C PHE A 147 -29.98 -5.44 -0.99
N GLU A 148 -29.97 -5.38 -2.33
CA GLU A 148 -28.92 -4.79 -3.14
C GLU A 148 -28.62 -3.34 -2.72
N LYS A 149 -29.62 -2.56 -2.41
CA LYS A 149 -29.44 -1.16 -1.96
C LYS A 149 -28.60 -1.06 -0.69
N PHE A 150 -28.81 -1.96 0.24
CA PHE A 150 -28.05 -2.01 1.50
C PHE A 150 -26.64 -2.54 1.26
N ILE A 151 -26.50 -3.58 0.46
CA ILE A 151 -25.20 -4.17 0.11
C ILE A 151 -24.36 -3.18 -0.65
N ARG A 152 -24.91 -2.49 -1.64
CA ARG A 152 -24.22 -1.45 -2.42
C ARG A 152 -23.73 -0.30 -1.53
N LYS A 153 -24.59 0.17 -0.61
CA LYS A 153 -24.22 1.21 0.35
C LYS A 153 -23.08 0.75 1.27
N ALA A 154 -23.12 -0.48 1.75
CA ALA A 154 -22.06 -1.04 2.57
C ALA A 154 -20.76 -1.24 1.77
N ALA A 155 -20.86 -1.72 0.53
CA ALA A 155 -19.70 -1.95 -0.35
C ALA A 155 -18.97 -0.66 -0.74
N GLY A 156 -19.66 0.48 -0.76
CA GLY A 156 -19.07 1.79 -1.02
C GLY A 156 -18.17 2.30 0.12
N MET A 157 -18.27 1.72 1.30
CA MET A 157 -17.61 2.08 2.55
C MET A 157 -17.89 3.51 3.00
N GLY A 158 -17.47 4.54 2.25
CA GLY A 158 -17.82 5.93 2.46
C GLY A 158 -19.01 6.38 1.60
N SER A 159 -19.52 7.56 1.89
CA SER A 159 -20.64 8.16 1.13
C SER A 159 -20.22 9.52 0.58
N ALA A 160 -20.40 9.73 -0.72
CA ALA A 160 -20.23 11.04 -1.36
C ALA A 160 -21.21 12.07 -0.79
N SER A 161 -20.96 13.35 -1.04
CA SER A 161 -21.78 14.46 -0.55
C SER A 161 -23.20 14.44 -1.12
N GLY A 162 -23.36 14.01 -2.38
CA GLY A 162 -24.57 14.16 -3.16
C GLY A 162 -24.88 15.61 -3.56
N LEU A 163 -23.96 16.54 -3.29
CA LEU A 163 -24.02 17.94 -3.67
C LEU A 163 -23.12 18.19 -4.89
N PRO A 164 -23.36 19.26 -5.67
CA PRO A 164 -22.46 19.65 -6.75
C PRO A 164 -21.04 19.85 -6.24
N ASP A 165 -20.04 19.36 -6.97
CA ASP A 165 -18.64 19.54 -6.66
C ASP A 165 -18.23 21.01 -6.85
N PRO A 166 -17.73 21.72 -5.83
CA PRO A 166 -17.31 23.12 -5.95
C PRO A 166 -15.92 23.27 -6.56
N ASP A 167 -15.15 22.19 -6.67
CA ASP A 167 -13.78 22.20 -7.15
C ASP A 167 -13.71 22.19 -8.68
N THR A 168 -12.61 22.66 -9.23
CA THR A 168 -12.33 22.65 -10.67
C THR A 168 -11.22 21.67 -10.99
N TYR A 169 -11.22 21.14 -12.20
CA TYR A 169 -10.26 20.15 -12.70
C TYR A 169 -9.70 20.59 -14.05
N GLU A 170 -8.50 20.15 -14.37
CA GLU A 170 -7.84 20.57 -15.60
C GLU A 170 -7.19 19.37 -16.30
N HIS A 171 -7.24 19.39 -17.65
CA HIS A 171 -6.42 18.52 -18.49
C HIS A 171 -5.22 19.30 -19.00
N ALA A 172 -4.04 18.71 -18.94
CA ALA A 172 -2.80 19.29 -19.43
C ALA A 172 -2.01 18.27 -20.26
N HIS A 173 -1.21 18.77 -21.17
CA HIS A 173 -0.38 17.96 -22.05
C HIS A 173 1.06 18.45 -21.98
N ASP A 174 1.99 17.50 -22.11
CA ASP A 174 3.42 17.80 -22.19
C ASP A 174 4.13 16.72 -22.99
N PHE A 175 5.41 16.97 -23.31
CA PHE A 175 6.28 15.99 -23.94
C PHE A 175 7.70 16.16 -23.45
N CYS A 176 8.49 15.08 -23.52
CA CYS A 176 9.90 15.07 -23.11
C CYS A 176 10.66 13.96 -23.85
N ASP A 177 11.97 13.96 -23.73
CA ASP A 177 12.78 12.86 -24.22
C ASP A 177 12.65 11.65 -23.30
N LEU A 178 12.72 11.87 -21.98
CA LEU A 178 12.68 10.84 -20.97
C LEU A 178 11.74 11.22 -19.82
N ILE A 179 10.79 10.35 -19.53
CA ILE A 179 10.03 10.43 -18.29
C ILE A 179 10.49 9.36 -17.31
N VAL A 180 10.79 9.76 -16.08
CA VAL A 180 11.18 8.87 -14.98
C VAL A 180 10.06 8.82 -13.96
N VAL A 181 9.49 7.63 -13.72
CA VAL A 181 8.40 7.40 -12.76
C VAL A 181 8.96 6.84 -11.46
N GLY A 182 8.88 7.62 -10.40
CA GLY A 182 9.41 7.33 -9.06
C GLY A 182 10.77 7.97 -8.82
N SER A 183 10.91 8.67 -7.69
CA SER A 183 12.09 9.42 -7.27
C SER A 183 12.94 8.72 -6.20
N GLY A 184 12.83 7.39 -6.08
CA GLY A 184 13.74 6.59 -5.26
C GLY A 184 15.18 6.61 -5.81
N PRO A 185 16.14 5.92 -5.16
CA PRO A 185 17.56 5.95 -5.57
C PRO A 185 17.79 5.69 -7.06
N ALA A 186 17.08 4.73 -7.62
CA ALA A 186 17.20 4.37 -9.04
C ALA A 186 16.64 5.46 -9.97
N GLY A 187 15.48 6.04 -9.62
CA GLY A 187 14.86 7.09 -10.43
C GLY A 187 15.67 8.39 -10.42
N VAL A 188 16.16 8.79 -9.25
CA VAL A 188 17.04 9.95 -9.12
C VAL A 188 18.32 9.75 -9.94
N ALA A 189 18.97 8.59 -9.82
CA ALA A 189 20.19 8.29 -10.58
C ALA A 189 19.93 8.29 -12.10
N ALA A 190 18.79 7.73 -12.53
CA ALA A 190 18.40 7.74 -13.94
C ALA A 190 18.15 9.17 -14.46
N ALA A 191 17.47 10.00 -13.69
CA ALA A 191 17.16 11.38 -14.08
C ALA A 191 18.43 12.24 -14.18
N LEU A 192 19.33 12.12 -13.20
CA LEU A 192 20.64 12.83 -13.22
C LEU A 192 21.48 12.42 -14.43
N GLU A 193 21.69 11.13 -14.64
CA GLU A 193 22.48 10.61 -15.77
C GLU A 193 21.87 11.06 -17.11
N ALA A 194 20.55 11.06 -17.24
CA ALA A 194 19.88 11.49 -18.47
C ALA A 194 20.05 12.99 -18.74
N ALA A 195 19.93 13.84 -17.72
CA ALA A 195 20.11 15.28 -17.84
C ALA A 195 21.57 15.64 -18.17
N GLU A 196 22.54 14.94 -17.61
CA GLU A 196 23.98 15.09 -18.00
C GLU A 196 24.22 14.75 -19.47
N LYS A 197 23.42 13.84 -20.05
CA LYS A 197 23.42 13.54 -21.49
C LYS A 197 22.57 14.51 -22.32
N LYS A 198 22.06 15.60 -21.69
CA LYS A 198 21.29 16.68 -22.34
C LYS A 198 19.94 16.22 -22.88
N LEU A 199 19.31 15.20 -22.26
CA LEU A 199 17.92 14.85 -22.53
C LEU A 199 16.99 15.81 -21.79
N ASP A 200 15.83 16.09 -22.38
CA ASP A 200 14.73 16.74 -21.68
C ASP A 200 14.04 15.71 -20.76
N VAL A 201 14.12 15.94 -19.43
CA VAL A 201 13.73 14.96 -18.41
C VAL A 201 12.60 15.46 -17.54
N ILE A 202 11.55 14.65 -17.41
CA ILE A 202 10.49 14.82 -16.41
C ILE A 202 10.62 13.72 -15.35
N LEU A 203 10.76 14.10 -14.07
CA LEU A 203 10.75 13.20 -12.91
C LEU A 203 9.42 13.29 -12.19
N VAL A 204 8.70 12.17 -12.09
CA VAL A 204 7.36 12.10 -11.49
C VAL A 204 7.43 11.37 -10.15
N GLU A 205 6.87 11.99 -9.09
CA GLU A 205 6.82 11.43 -7.74
C GLU A 205 5.41 11.59 -7.14
N GLN A 206 4.86 10.50 -6.61
CA GLN A 206 3.54 10.51 -5.98
C GLN A 206 3.51 11.15 -4.59
N ASP A 207 4.63 11.16 -3.87
CA ASP A 207 4.78 11.83 -2.57
C ASP A 207 4.95 13.35 -2.78
N SER A 208 4.81 14.12 -1.72
CA SER A 208 5.12 15.56 -1.68
C SER A 208 6.62 15.85 -1.75
N LEU A 209 7.44 14.86 -1.38
CA LEU A 209 8.90 14.93 -1.35
C LEU A 209 9.49 13.86 -2.26
N ILE A 210 10.64 14.17 -2.89
CA ILE A 210 11.43 13.20 -3.63
C ILE A 210 12.27 12.35 -2.69
N GLY A 211 12.60 11.10 -3.10
CA GLY A 211 13.48 10.19 -2.35
C GLY A 211 12.91 8.79 -2.13
N GLY A 212 11.59 8.59 -2.27
CA GLY A 212 10.95 7.29 -2.03
C GLY A 212 11.27 6.76 -0.62
N ASN A 213 11.69 5.50 -0.49
CA ASN A 213 12.02 4.92 0.83
C ASN A 213 13.20 5.59 1.53
N GLN A 214 14.07 6.35 0.82
CA GLN A 214 15.15 7.11 1.45
C GLN A 214 14.64 8.24 2.36
N LEU A 215 13.38 8.67 2.22
CA LEU A 215 12.77 9.62 3.15
C LEU A 215 12.75 9.12 4.60
N ALA A 216 12.82 7.81 4.79
CA ALA A 216 12.94 7.17 6.11
C ALA A 216 14.40 6.82 6.50
N GLU A 217 15.41 7.21 5.72
CA GLU A 217 16.82 7.08 6.10
C GLU A 217 17.29 8.35 6.81
N ASN A 218 18.09 8.19 7.86
CA ASN A 218 18.54 9.31 8.69
C ASN A 218 19.47 10.27 7.95
N ASP A 219 20.32 9.75 7.06
CA ASP A 219 21.34 10.46 6.29
C ASP A 219 20.81 11.10 4.99
N PHE A 220 19.55 10.93 4.64
CA PHE A 220 18.99 11.45 3.40
C PHE A 220 18.50 12.90 3.55
N ASP A 221 19.10 13.79 2.74
CA ASP A 221 18.67 15.20 2.59
C ASP A 221 17.90 15.38 1.28
N ASN A 222 16.60 15.57 1.39
CA ASN A 222 15.71 15.82 0.26
C ASN A 222 16.04 17.14 -0.45
N SER A 223 16.41 18.19 0.29
CA SER A 223 16.66 19.51 -0.27
C SER A 223 17.91 19.52 -1.15
N GLN A 224 18.96 18.83 -0.73
CA GLN A 224 20.19 18.70 -1.51
C GLN A 224 19.94 18.03 -2.85
N ILE A 225 19.24 16.90 -2.85
CA ILE A 225 18.93 16.14 -4.08
C ILE A 225 18.00 16.95 -4.99
N LYS A 226 16.99 17.61 -4.43
CA LYS A 226 16.08 18.47 -5.20
C LYS A 226 16.84 19.60 -5.92
N ASN A 227 17.70 20.31 -5.21
CA ASN A 227 18.51 21.38 -5.79
C ASN A 227 19.43 20.86 -6.92
N GLN A 228 20.02 19.66 -6.74
CA GLN A 228 20.86 19.04 -7.77
C GLN A 228 20.07 18.76 -9.06
N LEU A 229 18.86 18.21 -8.93
CA LEU A 229 17.97 17.92 -10.06
C LEU A 229 17.53 19.21 -10.77
N GLU A 230 17.10 20.23 -10.00
CA GLU A 230 16.65 21.53 -10.53
C GLU A 230 17.77 22.27 -11.25
N ASN A 231 19.02 22.24 -10.74
CA ASN A 231 20.19 22.86 -11.38
C ASN A 231 20.51 22.25 -12.75
N LEU A 232 20.15 20.99 -12.98
CA LEU A 232 20.29 20.33 -14.28
C LEU A 232 19.08 20.53 -15.20
N GLY A 233 18.09 21.33 -14.79
CA GLY A 233 16.90 21.65 -15.59
C GLY A 233 15.85 20.54 -15.62
N ILE A 234 15.92 19.56 -14.72
CA ILE A 234 14.94 18.46 -14.65
C ILE A 234 13.60 19.01 -14.13
N LYS A 235 12.52 18.77 -14.87
CA LYS A 235 11.17 19.09 -14.42
C LYS A 235 10.72 18.07 -13.37
N ILE A 236 10.58 18.51 -12.12
CA ILE A 236 10.13 17.66 -11.01
C ILE A 236 8.63 17.84 -10.80
N MET A 237 7.86 16.73 -10.86
CA MET A 237 6.43 16.70 -10.62
C MET A 237 6.15 15.86 -9.36
N THR A 238 6.14 16.50 -8.19
CA THR A 238 5.73 15.86 -6.92
C THR A 238 4.20 15.81 -6.82
N ARG A 239 3.66 15.08 -5.84
CA ARG A 239 2.21 14.85 -5.66
C ARG A 239 1.52 14.31 -6.93
N THR A 240 2.30 13.69 -7.82
CA THR A 240 1.88 13.28 -9.15
C THR A 240 2.02 11.77 -9.31
N THR A 241 0.92 11.09 -9.55
CA THR A 241 0.88 9.63 -9.68
C THR A 241 0.77 9.22 -11.13
N ALA A 242 1.72 8.42 -11.63
CA ALA A 242 1.59 7.74 -12.90
C ALA A 242 0.64 6.55 -12.74
N PHE A 243 -0.57 6.66 -13.26
CA PHE A 243 -1.61 5.63 -13.10
C PHE A 243 -1.72 4.68 -14.29
N GLY A 244 -1.14 5.03 -15.44
CA GLY A 244 -1.21 4.20 -16.64
C GLY A 244 -0.17 4.56 -17.70
N LEU A 245 0.30 3.53 -18.42
CA LEU A 245 1.14 3.65 -19.61
C LEU A 245 0.30 3.21 -20.83
N TYR A 246 0.39 3.96 -21.91
CA TYR A 246 -0.40 3.76 -23.12
C TYR A 246 0.49 3.66 -24.36
N ASP A 247 -0.09 3.41 -25.52
CA ASP A 247 0.64 3.29 -26.77
C ASP A 247 1.45 4.55 -27.10
N ASN A 248 2.54 4.38 -27.84
CA ASN A 248 3.47 5.44 -28.23
C ASN A 248 4.08 6.21 -27.04
N CYS A 249 4.40 5.51 -25.95
CA CYS A 249 4.99 6.08 -24.75
C CYS A 249 4.17 7.22 -24.12
N VAL A 250 2.86 7.15 -24.20
CA VAL A 250 1.97 8.08 -23.51
C VAL A 250 1.83 7.62 -22.06
N VAL A 251 1.98 8.56 -21.14
CA VAL A 251 1.84 8.35 -19.69
C VAL A 251 0.68 9.20 -19.17
N GLY A 252 -0.29 8.55 -18.54
CA GLY A 252 -1.36 9.21 -17.81
C GLY A 252 -0.94 9.49 -16.37
N LEU A 253 -1.01 10.76 -15.95
CA LEU A 253 -0.64 11.19 -14.60
C LEU A 253 -1.79 11.93 -13.93
N LEU A 254 -1.91 11.79 -12.62
CA LEU A 254 -2.79 12.59 -11.78
C LEU A 254 -1.95 13.43 -10.81
N GLU A 255 -1.98 14.74 -10.98
CA GLU A 255 -1.37 15.71 -10.06
C GLU A 255 -2.41 16.20 -9.03
N ARG A 256 -2.08 16.14 -7.75
CA ARG A 256 -2.86 16.72 -6.65
C ARG A 256 -2.38 18.14 -6.40
N VAL A 257 -3.03 19.12 -7.03
CA VAL A 257 -2.56 20.53 -7.05
C VAL A 257 -2.88 21.22 -5.73
N THR A 258 -4.09 21.05 -5.19
CA THR A 258 -4.56 21.78 -3.99
C THR A 258 -5.10 20.89 -2.87
N ASP A 259 -5.04 19.57 -2.97
CA ASP A 259 -5.52 18.63 -1.93
C ASP A 259 -4.83 18.82 -0.56
N HIS A 260 -3.71 19.54 -0.52
CA HIS A 260 -2.91 19.85 0.69
C HIS A 260 -3.08 21.30 1.17
N ILE A 261 -4.01 22.07 0.60
CA ILE A 261 -4.20 23.50 0.89
C ILE A 261 -5.56 23.72 1.55
N SER A 262 -5.57 24.43 2.69
CA SER A 262 -6.79 24.67 3.46
C SER A 262 -7.79 25.62 2.78
N ALA A 263 -7.30 26.61 2.06
CA ALA A 263 -8.10 27.60 1.35
C ALA A 263 -7.53 27.83 -0.05
N PRO A 264 -7.76 26.90 -0.98
CA PRO A 264 -7.23 27.04 -2.33
C PRO A 264 -7.91 28.20 -3.07
N ASN A 265 -7.13 28.86 -3.94
CA ASN A 265 -7.68 29.85 -4.85
C ASN A 265 -8.63 29.14 -5.83
N VAL A 266 -9.84 29.69 -6.00
CA VAL A 266 -10.89 29.12 -6.87
C VAL A 266 -10.50 28.99 -8.34
N ASN A 267 -9.50 29.74 -8.78
CA ASN A 267 -8.96 29.68 -10.15
C ASN A 267 -7.90 28.59 -10.35
N ILE A 268 -7.46 27.92 -9.26
CA ILE A 268 -6.47 26.83 -9.32
C ILE A 268 -7.23 25.51 -9.25
N PRO A 269 -7.00 24.58 -10.19
CA PRO A 269 -7.69 23.31 -10.17
C PRO A 269 -7.31 22.50 -8.92
N ARG A 270 -8.27 21.72 -8.39
CA ARG A 270 -7.99 20.77 -7.31
C ARG A 270 -7.00 19.71 -7.76
N GLN A 271 -7.24 19.15 -8.93
CA GLN A 271 -6.39 18.12 -9.52
C GLN A 271 -6.24 18.39 -11.02
N ARG A 272 -5.10 17.96 -11.55
CA ARG A 272 -4.78 18.06 -12.98
C ARG A 272 -4.48 16.68 -13.54
N PHE A 273 -5.15 16.35 -14.63
CA PHE A 273 -4.90 15.16 -15.40
C PHE A 273 -3.88 15.49 -16.50
N TRP A 274 -2.72 14.88 -16.44
CA TRP A 274 -1.67 15.03 -17.41
C TRP A 274 -1.65 13.90 -18.42
N THR A 275 -1.50 14.23 -19.68
CA THR A 275 -1.14 13.32 -20.76
C THR A 275 0.23 13.70 -21.26
N ILE A 276 1.26 12.95 -20.87
CA ILE A 276 2.65 13.23 -21.27
C ILE A 276 3.10 12.19 -22.29
N ARG A 277 3.66 12.65 -23.42
CA ARG A 277 4.29 11.80 -24.41
C ARG A 277 5.80 11.87 -24.22
N ALA A 278 6.45 10.74 -23.95
CA ALA A 278 7.90 10.63 -23.87
C ALA A 278 8.46 9.84 -25.07
N LYS A 279 9.74 10.01 -25.37
CA LYS A 279 10.43 9.11 -26.32
C LYS A 279 10.80 7.78 -25.64
N HIS A 280 11.08 7.82 -24.32
CA HIS A 280 11.35 6.65 -23.51
C HIS A 280 10.83 6.83 -22.08
N ILE A 281 10.45 5.73 -21.42
CA ILE A 281 9.91 5.70 -20.05
C ILE A 281 10.81 4.87 -19.16
N ILE A 282 11.33 5.43 -18.07
CA ILE A 282 11.99 4.68 -17.00
C ILE A 282 11.04 4.55 -15.82
N VAL A 283 10.83 3.32 -15.33
CA VAL A 283 9.93 3.03 -14.20
C VAL A 283 10.74 2.56 -13.01
N GLY A 284 10.91 3.43 -12.03
CA GLY A 284 11.50 3.17 -10.72
C GLY A 284 10.47 3.18 -9.59
N ALA A 285 9.31 2.53 -9.80
CA ALA A 285 8.15 2.56 -8.89
C ALA A 285 8.34 1.78 -7.58
N GLY A 286 9.52 1.19 -7.34
CA GLY A 286 9.86 0.54 -6.10
C GLY A 286 9.20 -0.83 -5.90
N ALA A 287 9.04 -1.22 -4.63
CA ALA A 287 8.42 -2.46 -4.22
C ALA A 287 7.56 -2.23 -2.97
N ILE A 288 6.58 -3.11 -2.75
CA ILE A 288 5.63 -3.06 -1.63
C ILE A 288 5.89 -4.23 -0.71
N GLU A 289 5.99 -3.96 0.59
CA GLU A 289 6.17 -4.97 1.62
C GLU A 289 4.89 -5.80 1.82
N ARG A 290 5.01 -7.12 1.86
CA ARG A 290 3.90 -8.05 2.07
C ARG A 290 3.71 -8.35 3.55
N HIS A 291 2.47 -8.57 3.95
CA HIS A 291 2.16 -9.14 5.25
C HIS A 291 2.19 -10.68 5.24
N ILE A 292 1.95 -11.27 6.40
CA ILE A 292 1.77 -12.71 6.61
C ILE A 292 0.34 -12.91 7.09
N ALA A 293 -0.39 -13.86 6.50
CA ALA A 293 -1.74 -14.20 6.94
C ALA A 293 -1.70 -15.14 8.15
N PHE A 294 -2.32 -14.73 9.26
CA PHE A 294 -2.50 -15.54 10.46
C PHE A 294 -3.70 -15.04 11.26
N ASN A 295 -4.11 -15.75 12.29
CA ASN A 295 -5.36 -15.42 12.97
C ASN A 295 -5.36 -14.04 13.64
N ASN A 296 -6.38 -13.23 13.34
CA ASN A 296 -6.56 -11.86 13.83
C ASN A 296 -5.46 -10.86 13.39
N ASN A 297 -4.79 -11.10 12.26
CA ASN A 297 -3.76 -10.22 11.72
C ASN A 297 -4.25 -8.82 11.27
N ASP A 298 -5.50 -8.49 11.53
CA ASP A 298 -6.16 -7.24 11.17
C ASP A 298 -6.43 -6.29 12.35
N ILE A 299 -6.12 -6.72 13.58
CA ILE A 299 -6.39 -5.92 14.78
C ILE A 299 -5.55 -4.62 14.73
N PRO A 300 -6.15 -3.44 15.10
CA PRO A 300 -5.41 -2.18 15.18
C PRO A 300 -4.15 -2.29 16.04
N GLY A 301 -3.01 -1.93 15.48
CA GLY A 301 -1.67 -2.19 16.04
C GLY A 301 -0.88 -3.20 15.20
N VAL A 302 -1.49 -3.87 14.22
CA VAL A 302 -0.76 -4.59 13.17
C VAL A 302 -0.35 -3.61 12.07
N MET A 303 0.90 -3.70 11.60
CA MET A 303 1.47 -2.81 10.60
C MET A 303 2.59 -3.52 9.83
N THR A 304 2.98 -3.00 8.66
CA THR A 304 4.22 -3.45 8.01
C THR A 304 5.46 -2.86 8.70
N VAL A 305 6.60 -3.55 8.60
CA VAL A 305 7.85 -3.10 9.23
C VAL A 305 8.32 -1.80 8.59
N ASN A 306 8.27 -1.71 7.26
CA ASN A 306 8.63 -0.50 6.53
C ASN A 306 7.79 0.72 6.93
N ALA A 307 6.49 0.53 7.18
CA ALA A 307 5.64 1.61 7.66
C ALA A 307 6.09 2.12 9.02
N SER A 308 6.42 1.23 9.95
CA SER A 308 6.93 1.62 11.27
C SER A 308 8.26 2.40 11.17
N LYS A 309 9.16 2.01 10.25
CA LYS A 309 10.38 2.75 9.92
C LYS A 309 10.06 4.18 9.44
N HIS A 310 9.11 4.31 8.51
CA HIS A 310 8.66 5.62 8.03
C HIS A 310 8.04 6.49 9.14
N TYR A 311 7.18 5.92 9.98
CA TYR A 311 6.59 6.66 11.09
C TYR A 311 7.63 7.12 12.09
N LEU A 312 8.62 6.29 12.41
CA LEU A 312 9.71 6.68 13.30
C LEU A 312 10.60 7.76 12.67
N ASN A 313 11.23 7.47 11.54
CA ASN A 313 12.33 8.27 11.02
C ASN A 313 11.87 9.52 10.25
N ARG A 314 10.73 9.45 9.53
CA ARG A 314 10.21 10.60 8.80
C ARG A 314 9.32 11.49 9.67
N TYR A 315 8.48 10.87 10.52
CA TYR A 315 7.47 11.62 11.28
C TYR A 315 7.76 11.69 12.78
N GLY A 316 8.76 11.01 13.30
CA GLY A 316 9.12 10.98 14.71
C GLY A 316 8.07 10.30 15.60
N VAL A 317 7.35 9.31 15.08
CA VAL A 317 6.28 8.61 15.81
C VAL A 317 6.68 7.18 16.11
N LEU A 318 6.84 6.85 17.39
CA LEU A 318 7.03 5.46 17.84
C LEU A 318 5.67 4.77 17.94
N THR A 319 5.44 3.79 17.06
CA THR A 319 4.12 3.15 16.87
C THR A 319 3.73 2.22 18.00
N GLY A 320 4.68 1.65 18.74
CA GLY A 320 4.49 0.79 19.91
C GLY A 320 5.65 0.86 20.89
N LYS A 321 5.44 0.36 22.11
CA LYS A 321 6.50 0.24 23.13
C LYS A 321 7.01 -1.17 23.30
N ARG A 322 6.15 -2.16 23.13
CA ARG A 322 6.47 -3.59 23.15
C ARG A 322 6.12 -4.14 21.79
N ILE A 323 7.13 -4.22 20.93
CA ILE A 323 6.98 -4.51 19.51
C ILE A 323 7.41 -5.93 19.23
N VAL A 324 6.56 -6.70 18.57
CA VAL A 324 6.94 -7.99 17.99
C VAL A 324 6.99 -7.85 16.48
N ILE A 325 8.13 -8.17 15.88
CA ILE A 325 8.33 -8.21 14.43
C ILE A 325 8.26 -9.66 13.98
N ALA A 326 7.41 -9.97 12.99
CA ALA A 326 7.37 -11.30 12.39
C ALA A 326 7.87 -11.23 10.94
N THR A 327 8.87 -12.06 10.62
CA THR A 327 9.57 -12.01 9.33
C THR A 327 10.01 -13.37 8.82
N ASN A 328 10.38 -13.40 7.54
CA ASN A 328 11.00 -14.51 6.82
C ASN A 328 12.20 -14.06 5.96
N ASN A 329 12.71 -12.84 6.21
CA ASN A 329 13.74 -12.19 5.38
C ASN A 329 14.57 -11.19 6.19
N ASP A 330 15.67 -10.69 5.62
CA ASP A 330 16.63 -9.82 6.30
C ASP A 330 16.23 -8.36 6.42
N SER A 331 15.23 -7.88 5.70
CA SER A 331 14.92 -6.43 5.58
C SER A 331 14.51 -5.74 6.89
N VAL A 332 14.20 -6.50 7.91
CA VAL A 332 13.63 -5.99 9.17
C VAL A 332 14.64 -5.59 10.22
N TYR A 333 15.87 -6.14 10.16
CA TYR A 333 16.80 -6.07 11.27
C TYR A 333 17.32 -4.67 11.58
N GLU A 334 17.58 -3.88 10.53
CA GLU A 334 17.93 -2.47 10.69
C GLU A 334 16.81 -1.69 11.38
N THR A 335 15.56 -1.93 10.95
CA THR A 335 14.39 -1.29 11.56
C THR A 335 14.19 -1.74 13.01
N ALA A 336 14.43 -3.02 13.31
CA ALA A 336 14.38 -3.54 14.68
C ALA A 336 15.39 -2.82 15.60
N HIS A 337 16.59 -2.58 15.10
CA HIS A 337 17.63 -1.82 15.80
C HIS A 337 17.19 -0.38 16.06
N GLN A 338 16.74 0.34 15.02
CA GLN A 338 16.27 1.73 15.12
C GLN A 338 15.10 1.88 16.11
N LEU A 339 14.14 0.93 16.10
CA LEU A 339 13.02 0.94 17.04
C LEU A 339 13.48 0.71 18.48
N SER A 340 14.47 -0.17 18.68
CA SER A 340 15.05 -0.44 20.00
C SER A 340 15.81 0.79 20.53
N GLU A 341 16.62 1.44 19.69
CA GLU A 341 17.30 2.70 20.03
C GLU A 341 16.32 3.82 20.37
N ALA A 342 15.16 3.83 19.70
CA ALA A 342 14.07 4.77 19.98
C ALA A 342 13.30 4.46 21.29
N GLY A 343 13.72 3.42 22.03
CA GLY A 343 13.18 3.08 23.35
C GLY A 343 12.05 2.04 23.34
N ALA A 344 11.84 1.31 22.25
CA ALA A 344 10.93 0.18 22.23
C ALA A 344 11.63 -1.10 22.73
N ASN A 345 10.87 -1.98 23.39
CA ASN A 345 11.29 -3.36 23.63
C ASN A 345 10.88 -4.18 22.41
N VAL A 346 11.86 -4.68 21.64
CA VAL A 346 11.65 -5.35 20.36
C VAL A 346 12.01 -6.82 20.45
N THR A 347 11.10 -7.69 19.99
CA THR A 347 11.35 -9.13 19.78
C THR A 347 11.11 -9.45 18.30
N VAL A 348 12.08 -10.06 17.64
CA VAL A 348 11.97 -10.51 16.24
C VAL A 348 11.68 -12.01 16.20
N LEU A 349 10.57 -12.40 15.60
CA LEU A 349 10.22 -13.77 15.24
C LEU A 349 10.64 -13.99 13.79
N ASP A 350 11.69 -14.74 13.56
CA ASP A 350 12.10 -15.13 12.22
C ASP A 350 11.72 -16.59 11.98
N SER A 351 10.95 -16.83 10.92
CA SER A 351 10.49 -18.19 10.58
C SER A 351 11.61 -19.12 10.16
N ARG A 352 12.77 -18.57 9.77
CA ARG A 352 13.97 -19.31 9.38
C ARG A 352 14.72 -19.81 10.62
N THR A 353 15.31 -20.99 10.53
CA THR A 353 16.12 -21.58 11.59
C THR A 353 17.62 -21.35 11.37
N ASN A 354 18.06 -21.45 10.10
CA ASN A 354 19.46 -21.39 9.70
C ASN A 354 19.77 -20.10 8.94
N PHE A 355 20.24 -19.09 9.65
CA PHE A 355 20.75 -17.84 9.06
C PHE A 355 21.72 -17.16 10.01
N GLU A 356 22.61 -16.38 9.46
CA GLU A 356 23.55 -15.58 10.23
C GLU A 356 23.20 -14.11 10.16
N ILE A 357 23.13 -13.46 11.32
CA ILE A 357 22.97 -12.03 11.41
C ILE A 357 23.88 -11.48 12.51
N GLU A 358 24.51 -10.38 12.20
CA GLU A 358 25.27 -9.62 13.20
C GLU A 358 24.26 -8.85 14.05
N THR A 359 24.14 -9.23 15.31
CA THR A 359 23.23 -8.59 16.25
C THR A 359 24.00 -7.79 17.28
N ASN A 360 23.72 -6.51 17.38
CA ASN A 360 24.15 -5.65 18.47
C ASN A 360 23.24 -5.82 19.68
N LYS A 361 23.00 -6.98 20.19
CA LYS A 361 22.25 -7.31 21.45
C LYS A 361 21.13 -6.32 21.88
N SER A 362 20.68 -5.43 21.00
CA SER A 362 19.68 -4.39 21.31
C SER A 362 18.24 -4.90 21.31
N PHE A 363 18.00 -6.09 20.77
CA PHE A 363 16.70 -6.74 20.70
C PHE A 363 16.82 -8.27 20.71
N GLU A 364 15.73 -8.95 21.07
CA GLU A 364 15.64 -10.41 21.10
C GLU A 364 15.33 -10.98 19.72
N ILE A 365 15.99 -12.09 19.31
CA ILE A 365 15.65 -12.85 18.09
C ILE A 365 15.25 -14.26 18.48
N ARG A 366 14.09 -14.69 17.99
CA ARG A 366 13.58 -16.05 18.09
C ARG A 366 13.54 -16.71 16.73
N LYS A 367 14.57 -17.50 16.43
CA LYS A 367 14.69 -18.28 15.18
C LYS A 367 13.74 -19.45 15.17
N GLY A 368 13.10 -19.71 14.00
CA GLY A 368 12.13 -20.79 13.83
C GLY A 368 10.78 -20.52 14.52
N TYR A 369 10.42 -19.25 14.77
CA TYR A 369 9.13 -18.89 15.35
C TYR A 369 8.30 -18.03 14.40
N VAL A 370 6.99 -18.21 14.47
CA VAL A 370 5.99 -17.51 13.64
C VAL A 370 4.85 -16.96 14.51
N PRO A 371 4.16 -15.90 14.08
CA PRO A 371 2.98 -15.40 14.75
C PRO A 371 1.82 -16.39 14.57
N TYR A 372 1.07 -16.70 15.63
CA TYR A 372 0.01 -17.69 15.59
C TYR A 372 -1.40 -17.08 15.74
N ASN A 373 -1.57 -16.19 16.72
CA ASN A 373 -2.84 -15.55 16.99
C ASN A 373 -2.65 -14.24 17.75
N ILE A 374 -3.31 -13.17 17.33
CA ILE A 374 -3.36 -11.93 18.13
C ILE A 374 -4.54 -12.01 19.09
N ASN A 375 -4.26 -11.74 20.37
CA ASN A 375 -5.24 -11.54 21.42
C ASN A 375 -5.53 -10.04 21.56
N GLY A 376 -6.81 -9.69 21.59
CA GLY A 376 -7.29 -8.32 21.62
C GLY A 376 -8.51 -8.12 20.74
N SER A 377 -9.01 -6.89 20.65
CA SER A 377 -10.13 -6.58 19.77
C SER A 377 -10.04 -5.18 19.14
N LYS A 378 -9.91 -4.14 19.94
CA LYS A 378 -9.73 -2.74 19.50
C LYS A 378 -8.25 -2.32 19.48
N LYS A 379 -7.41 -3.11 20.09
CA LYS A 379 -5.95 -2.99 20.16
C LYS A 379 -5.36 -4.34 20.43
N ILE A 380 -4.07 -4.48 20.25
CA ILE A 380 -3.32 -5.67 20.60
C ILE A 380 -3.07 -5.68 22.10
N ASP A 381 -3.33 -6.81 22.75
CA ASP A 381 -2.99 -7.05 24.15
C ASP A 381 -1.78 -8.02 24.27
N SER A 382 -1.76 -9.06 23.42
CA SER A 382 -0.65 -10.02 23.33
C SER A 382 -0.67 -10.77 22.00
N LEU A 383 0.42 -11.48 21.69
CA LEU A 383 0.57 -12.36 20.55
C LEU A 383 0.89 -13.78 21.03
N ASP A 384 0.09 -14.76 20.61
CA ASP A 384 0.44 -16.17 20.68
C ASP A 384 1.41 -16.50 19.55
N ILE A 385 2.49 -17.21 19.85
CA ILE A 385 3.50 -17.61 18.88
C ILE A 385 3.58 -19.13 18.75
N SER A 386 4.14 -19.60 17.65
CA SER A 386 4.34 -21.02 17.35
C SER A 386 5.73 -21.26 16.80
N LYS A 387 6.23 -22.51 16.95
CA LYS A 387 7.38 -22.97 16.16
C LYS A 387 6.96 -23.16 14.71
N SER A 388 7.81 -22.78 13.76
CA SER A 388 7.54 -22.89 12.32
C SER A 388 7.40 -24.35 11.84
N GLU A 389 8.11 -25.27 12.47
CA GLU A 389 8.08 -26.71 12.15
C GLU A 389 6.79 -27.41 12.63
N THR A 390 6.24 -26.96 13.76
CA THR A 390 5.05 -27.58 14.38
C THR A 390 4.03 -26.53 14.74
N ILE A 391 3.19 -26.15 13.78
CA ILE A 391 2.22 -25.05 13.96
C ILE A 391 1.21 -25.36 15.06
N ASN A 392 1.50 -24.91 16.27
CA ASN A 392 0.67 -24.94 17.48
C ASN A 392 1.04 -23.76 18.36
N LYS A 393 0.11 -23.31 19.21
CA LYS A 393 0.46 -22.33 20.24
C LYS A 393 1.56 -22.88 21.13
N SER A 394 2.72 -22.20 21.18
CA SER A 394 3.83 -22.54 22.08
C SER A 394 3.81 -21.67 23.34
N GLU A 395 3.71 -20.35 23.17
CA GLU A 395 3.71 -19.38 24.26
C GLU A 395 2.97 -18.10 23.86
N THR A 396 2.82 -17.16 24.79
CA THR A 396 2.20 -15.85 24.59
C THR A 396 3.17 -14.75 24.98
N ILE A 397 3.35 -13.77 24.09
CA ILE A 397 4.17 -12.57 24.30
C ILE A 397 3.26 -11.36 24.49
N ASN A 398 3.44 -10.62 25.58
CA ASN A 398 2.74 -9.36 25.82
C ASN A 398 3.31 -8.27 24.92
N CYS A 399 2.50 -7.74 24.01
CA CYS A 399 2.89 -6.67 23.08
C CYS A 399 1.75 -5.71 22.84
N ASP A 400 2.07 -4.52 22.34
CA ASP A 400 1.09 -3.49 21.93
C ASP A 400 1.20 -3.16 20.44
N GLN A 401 2.15 -3.78 19.73
CA GLN A 401 2.39 -3.63 18.30
C GLN A 401 2.90 -4.96 17.72
N VAL A 402 2.39 -5.32 16.56
CA VAL A 402 2.91 -6.43 15.74
C VAL A 402 3.25 -5.91 14.35
N LEU A 403 4.51 -6.07 13.96
CA LEU A 403 5.00 -5.64 12.65
C LEU A 403 5.25 -6.86 11.76
N LEU A 404 4.85 -6.78 10.51
CA LEU A 404 4.89 -7.89 9.56
C LEU A 404 5.78 -7.59 8.37
N SER A 405 6.63 -8.54 7.99
CA SER A 405 7.38 -8.55 6.74
C SER A 405 7.42 -9.95 6.16
N GLY A 406 6.53 -10.25 5.24
CA GLY A 406 6.45 -11.51 4.49
C GLY A 406 7.24 -11.49 3.16
N GLY A 407 8.16 -10.54 3.00
CA GLY A 407 8.91 -10.27 1.78
C GLY A 407 8.36 -9.07 1.00
N TRP A 408 8.92 -8.85 -0.19
CA TRP A 408 8.65 -7.67 -1.00
C TRP A 408 8.06 -8.04 -2.37
N SER A 409 7.18 -7.22 -2.87
CA SER A 409 6.55 -7.35 -4.19
C SER A 409 6.95 -6.16 -5.06
N PRO A 410 7.79 -6.35 -6.09
CA PRO A 410 8.10 -5.32 -7.07
C PRO A 410 6.85 -4.72 -7.72
N ALA A 411 6.86 -3.41 -7.92
CA ALA A 411 5.73 -2.67 -8.50
C ALA A 411 5.73 -2.82 -10.05
N VAL A 412 5.38 -4.01 -10.53
CA VAL A 412 5.40 -4.37 -11.97
C VAL A 412 4.14 -3.96 -12.74
N HIS A 413 3.15 -3.39 -12.07
CA HIS A 413 1.82 -3.14 -12.63
C HIS A 413 1.82 -2.25 -13.87
N LEU A 414 2.66 -1.21 -13.91
CA LEU A 414 2.73 -0.29 -15.07
C LEU A 414 3.20 -0.97 -16.35
N LEU A 415 4.05 -2.00 -16.25
CA LEU A 415 4.46 -2.80 -17.40
C LEU A 415 3.48 -3.94 -17.67
N SER A 416 2.94 -4.55 -16.62
CA SER A 416 2.04 -5.70 -16.70
C SER A 416 0.72 -5.37 -17.41
N HIS A 417 0.15 -4.16 -17.22
CA HIS A 417 -1.07 -3.78 -17.92
C HIS A 417 -0.86 -3.52 -19.43
N ARG A 418 0.39 -3.40 -19.88
CA ARG A 418 0.78 -3.40 -21.30
C ARG A 418 0.81 -4.83 -21.90
N GLY A 419 0.42 -5.86 -21.14
CA GLY A 419 0.43 -7.25 -21.56
C GLY A 419 1.76 -7.97 -21.33
N VAL A 420 2.76 -7.30 -20.76
CA VAL A 420 4.04 -7.93 -20.41
C VAL A 420 3.87 -8.74 -19.13
N LYS A 421 3.90 -10.07 -19.26
CA LYS A 421 3.73 -10.99 -18.13
C LYS A 421 4.98 -10.97 -17.24
N PRO A 422 4.86 -10.72 -15.93
CA PRO A 422 5.99 -10.83 -15.03
C PRO A 422 6.40 -12.28 -14.83
N LYS A 423 7.68 -12.51 -14.49
CA LYS A 423 8.27 -13.83 -14.23
C LYS A 423 8.47 -14.04 -12.73
N TRP A 424 8.20 -15.24 -12.26
CA TRP A 424 8.45 -15.60 -10.87
C TRP A 424 9.95 -15.80 -10.62
N ASP A 425 10.44 -15.21 -9.55
CA ASP A 425 11.79 -15.40 -9.02
C ASP A 425 11.73 -16.16 -7.70
N TYR A 426 12.32 -17.35 -7.68
CA TYR A 426 12.30 -18.23 -6.51
C TYR A 426 13.18 -17.72 -5.37
N ASN A 427 14.29 -17.02 -5.69
CA ASN A 427 15.23 -16.53 -4.69
C ASN A 427 14.63 -15.39 -3.86
N ASN A 428 13.82 -14.55 -4.48
CA ASN A 428 13.15 -13.41 -3.83
C ASN A 428 11.67 -13.68 -3.52
N ALA A 429 11.15 -14.83 -3.92
CA ALA A 429 9.75 -15.23 -3.77
C ALA A 429 8.77 -14.12 -4.23
N CYS A 430 9.00 -13.56 -5.42
CA CYS A 430 8.21 -12.47 -5.99
C CYS A 430 8.20 -12.50 -7.51
N PHE A 431 7.29 -11.73 -8.11
CA PHE A 431 7.26 -11.52 -9.56
C PHE A 431 8.17 -10.36 -9.95
N LEU A 432 9.08 -10.61 -10.90
CA LEU A 432 9.96 -9.64 -11.52
C LEU A 432 9.44 -9.23 -12.91
N PRO A 433 9.74 -8.02 -13.39
CA PRO A 433 9.37 -7.61 -14.73
C PRO A 433 10.10 -8.45 -15.78
N SER A 434 9.41 -8.77 -16.87
CA SER A 434 10.05 -9.30 -18.08
C SER A 434 10.53 -8.16 -18.96
N ASP A 435 11.52 -8.45 -19.81
CA ASP A 435 11.96 -7.50 -20.83
C ASP A 435 10.86 -7.22 -21.86
N THR A 436 10.84 -6.01 -22.38
CA THR A 436 9.91 -5.57 -23.41
C THR A 436 10.64 -4.94 -24.58
N LYS A 437 10.04 -5.02 -25.77
CA LYS A 437 10.52 -4.30 -26.96
C LYS A 437 10.06 -2.84 -26.99
N GLU A 438 9.10 -2.46 -26.16
CA GLU A 438 8.67 -1.06 -26.03
C GLU A 438 9.76 -0.20 -25.41
N ASN A 439 9.72 1.10 -25.64
CA ASN A 439 10.66 2.07 -25.04
C ASN A 439 10.31 2.30 -23.55
N ILE A 440 10.32 1.22 -22.77
CA ILE A 440 10.05 1.20 -21.33
C ILE A 440 11.13 0.37 -20.64
N THR A 441 11.77 0.94 -19.64
CA THR A 441 12.80 0.25 -18.84
C THR A 441 12.44 0.29 -17.35
N MET A 442 12.41 -0.87 -16.69
CA MET A 442 12.23 -0.96 -15.24
C MET A 442 13.57 -0.83 -14.53
N VAL A 443 13.63 -0.14 -13.37
CA VAL A 443 14.86 0.05 -12.59
C VAL A 443 14.63 -0.06 -11.09
N GLY A 444 15.70 -0.33 -10.32
CA GLY A 444 15.68 -0.36 -8.87
C GLY A 444 14.88 -1.53 -8.29
N SER A 445 14.20 -1.30 -7.15
CA SER A 445 13.45 -2.36 -6.45
C SER A 445 12.28 -2.90 -7.27
N SER A 446 11.81 -2.20 -8.30
CA SER A 446 10.85 -2.75 -9.27
C SER A 446 11.43 -3.87 -10.13
N ARG A 447 12.76 -4.06 -10.14
CA ARG A 447 13.49 -5.20 -10.72
C ARG A 447 13.95 -6.22 -9.67
N GLY A 448 13.54 -6.09 -8.41
CA GLY A 448 13.97 -6.98 -7.32
C GLY A 448 15.37 -6.67 -6.78
N LEU A 449 15.81 -5.44 -6.84
CA LEU A 449 17.06 -4.97 -6.24
C LEU A 449 16.78 -4.36 -4.87
N TRP A 450 17.41 -4.91 -3.83
CA TRP A 450 17.13 -4.52 -2.45
C TRP A 450 18.24 -3.64 -1.84
N ASN A 451 19.40 -3.58 -2.47
CA ASN A 451 20.52 -2.74 -2.06
C ASN A 451 20.46 -1.37 -2.73
N LYS A 452 20.73 -0.29 -1.98
CA LYS A 452 20.73 1.10 -2.47
C LYS A 452 21.68 1.31 -3.66
N ASN A 453 22.91 0.77 -3.55
CA ASN A 453 23.92 0.94 -4.60
C ASN A 453 23.53 0.22 -5.90
N ASP A 454 22.95 -0.98 -5.79
CA ASP A 454 22.44 -1.71 -6.95
C ASP A 454 21.25 -0.98 -7.59
N CYS A 455 20.38 -0.35 -6.79
CA CYS A 455 19.32 0.51 -7.31
C CYS A 455 19.88 1.69 -8.10
N ILE A 456 20.89 2.39 -7.58
CA ILE A 456 21.57 3.50 -8.27
C ILE A 456 22.19 3.02 -9.58
N ALA A 457 22.99 1.95 -9.54
CA ALA A 457 23.60 1.34 -10.72
C ALA A 457 22.56 0.94 -11.78
N SER A 458 21.43 0.40 -11.34
CA SER A 458 20.29 0.05 -12.20
C SER A 458 19.67 1.29 -12.87
N GLY A 459 19.59 2.42 -12.17
CA GLY A 459 19.11 3.68 -12.74
C GLY A 459 20.01 4.18 -13.88
N ILE A 460 21.32 4.19 -13.67
CA ILE A 460 22.35 4.55 -14.68
C ILE A 460 22.27 3.60 -15.89
N ALA A 461 22.21 2.28 -15.64
CA ALA A 461 22.06 1.28 -16.69
C ALA A 461 20.74 1.48 -17.47
N GLY A 462 19.64 1.83 -16.79
CA GLY A 462 18.36 2.14 -17.42
C GLY A 462 18.42 3.34 -18.35
N THR A 463 19.16 4.39 -17.99
CA THR A 463 19.41 5.53 -18.89
C THR A 463 20.25 5.13 -20.09
N THR A 464 21.28 4.31 -19.91
CA THR A 464 22.08 3.80 -21.02
C THR A 464 21.25 2.93 -21.98
N ASP A 465 20.35 2.08 -21.45
CA ASP A 465 19.37 1.32 -22.25
C ASP A 465 18.48 2.27 -23.07
N ALA A 466 17.97 3.34 -22.44
CA ALA A 466 17.14 4.33 -23.12
C ALA A 466 17.89 5.03 -24.26
N LEU A 467 19.11 5.48 -24.01
CA LEU A 467 19.96 6.12 -25.04
C LEU A 467 20.23 5.18 -26.23
N ASN A 468 20.51 3.91 -25.97
CA ASN A 468 20.74 2.91 -27.00
C ASN A 468 19.48 2.65 -27.84
N ARG A 469 18.32 2.52 -27.20
CA ARG A 469 17.02 2.32 -27.88
C ARG A 469 16.60 3.54 -28.71
N LEU A 470 16.95 4.74 -28.27
CA LEU A 470 16.72 5.98 -29.01
C LEU A 470 17.74 6.21 -30.13
N GLY A 471 18.75 5.35 -30.27
CA GLY A 471 19.79 5.49 -31.28
C GLY A 471 20.82 6.62 -31.03
N ILE A 472 20.82 7.18 -29.80
CA ILE A 472 21.71 8.27 -29.40
C ILE A 472 23.12 7.73 -29.03
N SER A 473 23.15 6.53 -28.46
CA SER A 473 24.41 5.87 -28.05
C SER A 473 24.43 4.41 -28.49
N LYS A 474 25.60 3.78 -28.42
CA LYS A 474 25.80 2.32 -28.58
C LYS A 474 26.76 1.84 -27.49
N THR A 475 26.44 2.11 -26.25
CA THR A 475 27.29 1.78 -25.10
C THR A 475 26.84 0.48 -24.45
N ASN A 476 27.78 -0.41 -24.13
CA ASN A 476 27.49 -1.61 -23.37
C ASN A 476 27.09 -1.24 -21.93
N TYR A 477 26.09 -1.93 -21.41
CA TYR A 477 25.64 -1.76 -20.04
C TYR A 477 25.20 -3.10 -19.44
N PHE A 478 25.17 -3.19 -18.12
CA PHE A 478 24.72 -4.35 -17.40
C PHE A 478 23.81 -3.91 -16.25
N PHE A 479 22.64 -4.53 -16.15
CA PHE A 479 21.83 -4.39 -14.97
C PHE A 479 22.38 -5.27 -13.84
N PRO A 480 22.40 -4.77 -12.58
CA PRO A 480 22.63 -5.63 -11.43
C PRO A 480 21.65 -6.80 -11.40
N LYS A 481 22.09 -7.94 -10.89
CA LYS A 481 21.22 -9.11 -10.74
C LYS A 481 20.23 -8.89 -9.60
N PRO A 482 18.97 -9.37 -9.71
CA PRO A 482 18.01 -9.35 -8.61
C PRO A 482 18.56 -9.96 -7.33
N GLY A 483 18.27 -9.35 -6.18
CA GLY A 483 18.78 -9.80 -4.88
C GLY A 483 19.27 -8.64 -4.00
N GLY A 484 20.15 -8.96 -3.08
CA GLY A 484 20.75 -7.98 -2.15
C GLY A 484 20.61 -8.34 -0.68
N TRP A 485 19.90 -9.41 -0.34
CA TRP A 485 19.86 -9.96 1.02
C TRP A 485 21.01 -10.94 1.24
N LYS A 486 21.61 -10.92 2.45
CA LYS A 486 22.69 -11.85 2.84
C LYS A 486 22.17 -13.29 2.95
N ASN A 487 20.99 -13.44 3.53
CA ASN A 487 20.36 -14.74 3.71
C ASN A 487 19.15 -14.89 2.77
N PRO A 488 18.90 -16.09 2.21
CA PRO A 488 17.76 -16.33 1.34
C PRO A 488 16.44 -16.12 2.09
N ILE A 489 15.42 -15.64 1.37
CA ILE A 489 14.06 -15.57 1.89
C ILE A 489 13.50 -16.99 2.00
N GLN A 490 12.77 -17.28 3.07
CA GLN A 490 11.97 -18.50 3.20
C GLN A 490 10.50 -18.14 3.05
N PRO A 491 9.83 -18.50 1.95
CA PRO A 491 8.44 -18.11 1.72
C PRO A 491 7.53 -18.52 2.87
N LEU A 492 6.79 -17.54 3.41
CA LEU A 492 5.78 -17.75 4.44
C LEU A 492 4.58 -16.84 4.12
N TYR A 493 3.50 -17.43 3.64
CA TYR A 493 2.31 -16.69 3.23
C TYR A 493 1.18 -16.78 4.23
N GLU A 494 1.06 -17.93 4.91
CA GLU A 494 0.04 -18.20 5.93
C GLU A 494 0.62 -19.00 7.09
N VAL A 495 0.20 -18.67 8.30
CA VAL A 495 0.33 -19.52 9.50
C VAL A 495 -1.06 -20.08 9.83
N LYS A 496 -1.26 -21.38 9.57
CA LYS A 496 -2.55 -22.05 9.72
C LYS A 496 -2.97 -22.11 11.19
N TYR A 497 -4.15 -21.57 11.48
CA TYR A 497 -4.72 -21.62 12.82
C TYR A 497 -5.65 -22.84 12.96
N LYS A 498 -5.46 -23.65 14.00
CA LYS A 498 -6.16 -24.96 14.16
C LYS A 498 -7.60 -24.90 14.69
N LYS A 499 -8.07 -23.75 15.17
CA LYS A 499 -9.45 -23.62 15.67
C LYS A 499 -10.42 -23.30 14.55
N SER A 500 -11.63 -23.84 14.64
CA SER A 500 -12.71 -23.74 13.64
C SER A 500 -13.35 -22.36 13.58
N ARG A 501 -12.83 -21.31 13.32
CA ARG A 501 -13.36 -19.95 13.08
C ARG A 501 -12.21 -18.94 13.07
N SER A 502 -11.19 -19.32 12.35
CA SER A 502 -10.05 -18.43 12.08
C SER A 502 -10.51 -17.27 11.20
N LYS A 503 -9.99 -16.08 11.47
CA LYS A 503 -10.04 -14.94 10.55
C LYS A 503 -8.63 -14.49 10.25
N SER A 504 -7.98 -15.23 9.35
CA SER A 504 -6.67 -14.90 8.80
C SER A 504 -6.90 -14.11 7.52
N PHE A 505 -6.66 -12.81 7.54
CA PHE A 505 -6.98 -11.93 6.42
C PHE A 505 -5.88 -11.93 5.37
N VAL A 506 -6.31 -12.05 4.11
CA VAL A 506 -5.49 -11.88 2.90
C VAL A 506 -5.69 -10.47 2.33
N ASP A 507 -6.93 -9.98 2.35
CA ASP A 507 -7.31 -8.63 1.91
C ASP A 507 -8.07 -7.94 3.05
N TYR A 508 -7.50 -6.87 3.59
CA TYR A 508 -8.09 -6.15 4.72
C TYR A 508 -9.25 -5.23 4.30
N GLN A 509 -9.24 -4.74 3.06
CA GLN A 509 -10.24 -3.78 2.61
C GLN A 509 -11.57 -4.47 2.31
N HIS A 510 -11.55 -5.61 1.63
CA HIS A 510 -12.75 -6.39 1.32
C HIS A 510 -12.99 -7.57 2.28
N ASP A 511 -12.24 -7.65 3.39
CA ASP A 511 -12.41 -8.72 4.38
C ASP A 511 -12.30 -10.13 3.78
N VAL A 512 -11.36 -10.34 2.85
CA VAL A 512 -11.11 -11.67 2.29
C VAL A 512 -10.17 -12.44 3.20
N THR A 513 -10.61 -13.59 3.67
CA THR A 513 -9.84 -14.48 4.53
C THR A 513 -9.24 -15.65 3.76
N THR A 514 -8.29 -16.35 4.37
CA THR A 514 -7.75 -17.61 3.83
C THR A 514 -8.85 -18.66 3.67
N ASP A 515 -9.87 -18.65 4.54
CA ASP A 515 -11.02 -19.54 4.44
C ASP A 515 -11.92 -19.19 3.24
N ASP A 516 -12.04 -17.93 2.84
CA ASP A 516 -12.74 -17.53 1.62
C ASP A 516 -12.03 -18.07 0.36
N VAL A 517 -10.69 -18.11 0.35
CA VAL A 517 -9.91 -18.71 -0.75
C VAL A 517 -10.15 -20.22 -0.83
N ARG A 518 -10.10 -20.92 0.32
CA ARG A 518 -10.42 -22.36 0.39
C ARG A 518 -11.85 -22.66 -0.03
N LEU A 519 -12.79 -21.82 0.35
CA LEU A 519 -14.20 -21.93 -0.06
C LEU A 519 -14.34 -21.76 -1.57
N ALA A 520 -13.69 -20.76 -2.17
CA ALA A 520 -13.71 -20.54 -3.61
C ALA A 520 -13.20 -21.78 -4.37
N HIS A 521 -12.07 -22.34 -3.94
CA HIS A 521 -11.52 -23.57 -4.54
C HIS A 521 -12.50 -24.75 -4.43
N ARG A 522 -13.10 -24.99 -3.26
CA ARG A 522 -14.07 -26.06 -3.03
C ARG A 522 -15.31 -25.92 -3.93
N GLU A 523 -15.68 -24.69 -4.28
CA GLU A 523 -16.81 -24.40 -5.17
C GLU A 523 -16.41 -24.38 -6.67
N GLY A 524 -15.19 -24.79 -7.00
CA GLY A 524 -14.73 -24.96 -8.39
C GLY A 524 -14.10 -23.72 -9.02
N PHE A 525 -13.88 -22.65 -8.28
CA PHE A 525 -13.17 -21.45 -8.77
C PHE A 525 -11.66 -21.66 -8.68
N ILE A 526 -11.11 -22.40 -9.64
CA ILE A 526 -9.70 -22.81 -9.66
C ILE A 526 -8.77 -21.79 -10.33
N SER A 527 -9.30 -20.87 -11.13
CA SER A 527 -8.52 -19.82 -11.77
C SER A 527 -8.43 -18.60 -10.84
N VAL A 528 -7.26 -17.96 -10.79
CA VAL A 528 -7.05 -16.75 -9.95
C VAL A 528 -7.94 -15.57 -10.36
N GLU A 529 -8.30 -15.48 -11.63
CA GLU A 529 -9.26 -14.48 -12.13
C GLU A 529 -10.69 -14.76 -11.62
N HIS A 530 -11.09 -16.02 -11.52
CA HIS A 530 -12.38 -16.39 -10.92
C HIS A 530 -12.35 -16.26 -9.39
N LEU A 531 -11.26 -16.69 -8.73
CA LEU A 531 -11.03 -16.43 -7.31
C LEU A 531 -11.22 -14.95 -6.97
N LYS A 532 -10.55 -14.06 -7.72
CA LYS A 532 -10.66 -12.62 -7.57
C LYS A 532 -12.10 -12.14 -7.64
N ARG A 533 -12.87 -12.55 -8.65
CA ARG A 533 -14.26 -12.12 -8.85
C ARG A 533 -15.22 -12.69 -7.80
N TYR A 534 -15.00 -13.93 -7.38
CA TYR A 534 -15.84 -14.59 -6.40
C TYR A 534 -15.63 -14.05 -4.98
N THR A 535 -14.38 -13.83 -4.58
CA THR A 535 -14.02 -13.37 -3.24
C THR A 535 -13.91 -11.85 -3.11
N THR A 536 -13.82 -11.13 -4.22
CA THR A 536 -13.43 -9.72 -4.33
C THR A 536 -11.96 -9.42 -3.94
N LEU A 537 -11.11 -10.45 -3.85
CA LEU A 537 -9.68 -10.30 -3.57
C LEU A 537 -9.00 -9.33 -4.55
N GLY A 538 -8.37 -8.28 -4.03
CA GLY A 538 -7.65 -7.30 -4.83
C GLY A 538 -8.52 -6.46 -5.78
N MET A 539 -9.83 -6.36 -5.52
CA MET A 539 -10.77 -5.53 -6.30
C MET A 539 -11.03 -4.16 -5.66
N ALA A 540 -10.55 -3.94 -4.46
CA ALA A 540 -10.72 -2.69 -3.74
C ALA A 540 -9.73 -1.60 -4.19
N ASN A 541 -9.76 -0.42 -3.55
CA ASN A 541 -8.89 0.72 -3.88
C ASN A 541 -7.39 0.39 -3.79
N ASP A 542 -7.01 -0.57 -2.94
CA ASP A 542 -5.63 -1.05 -2.81
C ASP A 542 -5.19 -1.94 -3.98
N GLN A 543 -6.12 -2.42 -4.81
CA GLN A 543 -5.88 -3.29 -5.97
C GLN A 543 -5.01 -4.51 -5.66
N GLY A 544 -5.11 -5.04 -4.43
CA GLY A 544 -4.38 -6.22 -3.96
C GLY A 544 -2.88 -6.03 -3.84
N LYS A 545 -2.40 -4.81 -3.63
CA LYS A 545 -0.98 -4.48 -3.54
C LYS A 545 -0.22 -5.36 -2.55
N MET A 546 -0.83 -5.67 -1.40
CA MET A 546 -0.23 -6.52 -0.36
C MET A 546 -0.73 -7.96 -0.38
N GLY A 547 -1.98 -8.20 -0.78
CA GLY A 547 -2.66 -9.49 -0.61
C GLY A 547 -2.60 -10.45 -1.81
N ASN A 548 -2.39 -9.96 -3.03
CA ASN A 548 -2.51 -10.79 -4.24
C ASN A 548 -1.59 -12.01 -4.22
N ILE A 549 -0.30 -11.86 -3.88
CA ILE A 549 0.64 -12.99 -3.85
C ILE A 549 0.25 -14.02 -2.78
N ILE A 550 -0.28 -13.58 -1.65
CA ILE A 550 -0.77 -14.48 -0.59
C ILE A 550 -1.95 -15.31 -1.14
N GLY A 551 -2.91 -14.69 -1.81
CA GLY A 551 -4.02 -15.39 -2.45
C GLY A 551 -3.58 -16.38 -3.53
N LEU A 552 -2.57 -16.01 -4.34
CA LEU A 552 -1.97 -16.88 -5.35
C LEU A 552 -1.29 -18.10 -4.73
N SER A 553 -0.52 -17.90 -3.66
CA SER A 553 0.19 -18.98 -2.96
C SER A 553 -0.77 -19.99 -2.33
N LEU A 554 -1.86 -19.50 -1.72
CA LEU A 554 -2.91 -20.38 -1.18
C LEU A 554 -3.61 -21.19 -2.28
N MET A 555 -3.89 -20.56 -3.42
CA MET A 555 -4.47 -21.27 -4.55
C MET A 555 -3.50 -22.29 -5.15
N ALA A 556 -2.22 -21.96 -5.23
CA ALA A 556 -1.17 -22.87 -5.68
C ALA A 556 -1.09 -24.11 -4.79
N GLU A 557 -1.09 -23.91 -3.47
CA GLU A 557 -1.13 -25.02 -2.49
C GLU A 557 -2.37 -25.91 -2.68
N LEU A 558 -3.56 -25.30 -2.82
CA LEU A 558 -4.82 -26.03 -2.99
C LEU A 558 -4.89 -26.83 -4.30
N LEU A 559 -4.23 -26.35 -5.35
CA LEU A 559 -4.16 -27.00 -6.65
C LEU A 559 -2.98 -27.96 -6.78
N ASN A 560 -2.11 -28.05 -5.76
CA ASN A 560 -0.83 -28.76 -5.82
C ASN A 560 0.02 -28.33 -7.03
N LYS A 561 0.16 -27.02 -7.21
CA LYS A 561 0.91 -26.37 -8.30
C LYS A 561 1.89 -25.35 -7.73
N GLU A 562 2.86 -24.97 -8.56
CA GLU A 562 3.74 -23.84 -8.26
C GLU A 562 3.02 -22.50 -8.51
N ILE A 563 3.43 -21.42 -7.81
CA ILE A 563 2.86 -20.08 -7.97
C ILE A 563 2.87 -19.60 -9.44
N PRO A 564 3.98 -19.75 -10.21
CA PRO A 564 3.99 -19.35 -11.62
C PRO A 564 3.03 -20.11 -12.52
N GLU A 565 2.68 -21.35 -12.18
CA GLU A 565 1.71 -22.15 -12.95
C GLU A 565 0.26 -21.69 -12.72
N VAL A 566 -0.03 -21.20 -11.52
CA VAL A 566 -1.34 -20.58 -11.21
C VAL A 566 -1.44 -19.20 -11.88
N GLY A 567 -0.32 -18.52 -12.02
CA GLY A 567 -0.19 -17.23 -12.70
C GLY A 567 -0.65 -16.05 -11.87
N THR A 568 -0.61 -14.86 -12.47
CA THR A 568 -1.04 -13.61 -11.85
C THR A 568 -2.34 -13.11 -12.47
N THR A 569 -3.11 -12.32 -11.71
CA THR A 569 -4.19 -11.50 -12.27
C THR A 569 -3.61 -10.38 -13.14
N VAL A 570 -4.35 -9.98 -14.18
CA VAL A 570 -3.95 -8.86 -15.04
C VAL A 570 -4.27 -7.55 -14.34
N PHE A 571 -3.27 -6.70 -14.21
CA PHE A 571 -3.46 -5.35 -13.72
C PHE A 571 -4.13 -4.48 -14.80
N ARG A 572 -5.02 -3.58 -14.38
CA ARG A 572 -5.72 -2.65 -15.26
C ARG A 572 -5.53 -1.22 -14.75
N PRO A 573 -5.26 -0.23 -15.63
CA PRO A 573 -5.24 1.15 -15.22
C PRO A 573 -6.66 1.66 -14.86
N PRO A 574 -6.81 2.55 -13.88
CA PRO A 574 -5.75 3.06 -13.01
C PRO A 574 -5.46 2.09 -11.84
N TYR A 575 -4.16 1.83 -11.57
CA TYR A 575 -3.74 1.00 -10.43
C TYR A 575 -3.82 1.76 -9.08
N THR A 576 -3.70 3.07 -9.12
CA THR A 576 -4.05 3.99 -8.04
C THR A 576 -5.30 4.76 -8.48
N PRO A 577 -6.33 4.88 -7.65
CA PRO A 577 -7.58 5.53 -8.02
C PRO A 577 -7.37 6.95 -8.55
N VAL A 578 -8.11 7.29 -9.61
CA VAL A 578 -8.18 8.62 -10.22
C VAL A 578 -9.59 9.15 -10.01
N SER A 579 -9.74 10.41 -9.60
CA SER A 579 -11.06 11.00 -9.39
C SER A 579 -11.81 11.16 -10.71
N ILE A 580 -13.14 11.03 -10.65
CA ILE A 580 -13.99 11.23 -11.82
C ILE A 580 -13.90 12.68 -12.29
N GLY A 581 -13.80 13.65 -11.35
CA GLY A 581 -13.61 15.07 -11.69
C GLY A 581 -12.36 15.30 -12.53
N ALA A 582 -11.21 14.71 -12.17
CA ALA A 582 -9.99 14.83 -12.97
C ALA A 582 -10.12 14.18 -14.35
N LEU A 583 -10.84 13.05 -14.48
CA LEU A 583 -11.10 12.41 -15.77
C LEU A 583 -12.00 13.26 -16.68
N SER A 584 -12.97 13.97 -16.09
CA SER A 584 -13.91 14.83 -16.83
C SER A 584 -13.32 16.19 -17.21
N GLY A 585 -12.39 16.72 -16.43
CA GLY A 585 -11.76 18.02 -16.66
C GLY A 585 -12.72 19.21 -16.45
N ARG A 586 -12.48 20.34 -17.16
CA ARG A 586 -13.25 21.59 -17.00
C ARG A 586 -14.69 21.50 -17.50
N ASN A 587 -15.01 20.56 -18.36
CA ASN A 587 -16.33 20.44 -19.01
C ASN A 587 -17.37 19.72 -18.14
N VAL A 588 -17.18 19.74 -16.84
CA VAL A 588 -18.12 19.17 -15.88
C VAL A 588 -19.30 20.11 -15.73
N GLY A 589 -20.46 19.71 -16.25
CA GLY A 589 -21.69 20.48 -16.12
C GLY A 589 -22.25 20.46 -14.70
N LYS A 590 -23.27 21.27 -14.43
CA LYS A 590 -23.95 21.38 -13.12
C LYS A 590 -24.52 20.05 -12.57
N GLN A 591 -24.53 18.99 -13.36
CA GLN A 591 -25.05 17.67 -12.99
C GLN A 591 -23.98 16.69 -12.51
N PHE A 592 -22.76 17.15 -12.31
CA PHE A 592 -21.65 16.34 -11.86
C PHE A 592 -21.49 16.38 -10.35
#